data_4b6334866d7d6a02684417e3f5e99e2c
#
_entry.id   4b6334866d7d6a02684417e3f5e99e2c
#
_cell.length_a   1.000
_cell.length_b   1.000
_cell.length_c   1.000
_cell.angle_alpha   90.00
_cell.angle_beta   90.00
_cell.angle_gamma   90.00
#
_symmetry.space_group_name_H-M   'P 1'
#
loop_
_entity.id
_entity.type
_entity.pdbx_description
1 polymer ?
#
loop_
_entity_poly.entity_id
_entity_poly.type
_entity_poly.pdbx_seq_one_letter_code
_entity_poly.pdbx_strand_id
1 'polypeptide(L)'
;DIAASVLAKLRNKAKDSGISYQQCLQLFMQEEFLRKLSKSGYDDFLVLKGGLFIYTLTNFESRATIDVDFLLRGYSNSINNVKDLICKIIDTPTGNDYIDMTAKGFEEISPQRKYHGISTQIIGRIKNVRVPFNVDIGVGDVIVPKAEQRKINTQLPDFEAPVIKTYSLESTIAEKFDAILQRFE
;
A
#
# COMPACT_ATOMS: atom_id res chain seq x y z
N ASP A 1 14.66 14.31 -19.15
CA ASP A 1 13.46 14.40 -18.31
C ASP A 1 13.33 13.07 -17.53
N ILE A 2 13.57 13.12 -16.22
CA ILE A 2 13.58 11.93 -15.32
C ILE A 2 12.21 11.24 -15.34
N ALA A 3 11.12 11.98 -15.26
CA ALA A 3 9.78 11.41 -15.23
C ALA A 3 9.45 10.64 -16.51
N ALA A 4 9.85 11.16 -17.68
CA ALA A 4 9.68 10.45 -18.95
C ALA A 4 10.51 9.16 -18.99
N SER A 5 11.73 9.18 -18.48
CA SER A 5 12.60 8.02 -18.39
C SER A 5 11.98 6.94 -17.49
N VAL A 6 11.43 7.32 -16.32
CA VAL A 6 10.75 6.39 -15.40
C VAL A 6 9.55 5.74 -16.08
N LEU A 7 8.70 6.51 -16.75
CA LEU A 7 7.54 5.97 -17.48
C LEU A 7 7.96 4.98 -18.59
N ALA A 8 9.06 5.28 -19.29
CA ALA A 8 9.61 4.36 -20.31
C ALA A 8 10.13 3.05 -19.69
N LYS A 9 10.85 3.13 -18.56
CA LYS A 9 11.35 1.94 -17.83
C LYS A 9 10.18 1.07 -17.34
N LEU A 10 9.12 1.68 -16.78
CA LEU A 10 7.92 0.95 -16.35
C LEU A 10 7.18 0.27 -17.50
N ARG A 11 7.14 0.92 -18.68
CA ARG A 11 6.54 0.31 -19.88
C ARG A 11 7.35 -0.90 -20.36
N ASN A 12 8.66 -0.83 -20.34
CA ASN A 12 9.53 -1.96 -20.68
C ASN A 12 9.37 -3.09 -19.68
N LYS A 13 9.37 -2.77 -18.37
CA LYS A 13 9.13 -3.77 -17.32
C LYS A 13 7.78 -4.48 -17.48
N ALA A 14 6.72 -3.76 -17.80
CA ALA A 14 5.41 -4.36 -18.05
C ALA A 14 5.46 -5.38 -19.19
N LYS A 15 6.14 -5.05 -20.29
CA LYS A 15 6.35 -5.98 -21.42
C LYS A 15 7.13 -7.23 -21.02
N ASP A 16 8.21 -7.05 -20.25
CA ASP A 16 9.11 -8.14 -19.86
C ASP A 16 8.45 -9.07 -18.83
N SER A 17 7.62 -8.54 -17.94
CA SER A 17 6.95 -9.30 -16.86
C SER A 17 5.57 -9.86 -17.25
N GLY A 18 5.04 -9.50 -18.42
CA GLY A 18 3.73 -9.97 -18.88
C GLY A 18 2.52 -9.39 -18.15
N ILE A 19 2.73 -8.36 -17.30
CA ILE A 19 1.63 -7.61 -16.69
C ILE A 19 1.24 -6.40 -17.55
N SER A 20 0.03 -5.89 -17.37
CA SER A 20 -0.37 -4.67 -18.08
C SER A 20 0.44 -3.46 -17.61
N TYR A 21 0.63 -2.48 -18.49
CA TYR A 21 1.28 -1.23 -18.12
C TYR A 21 0.55 -0.50 -16.99
N GLN A 22 -0.79 -0.56 -17.01
CA GLN A 22 -1.62 0.00 -15.93
C GLN A 22 -1.31 -0.64 -14.57
N GLN A 23 -1.20 -1.97 -14.51
CA GLN A 23 -0.82 -2.67 -13.29
C GLN A 23 0.58 -2.32 -12.82
N CYS A 24 1.53 -2.20 -13.75
CA CYS A 24 2.90 -1.79 -13.43
C CYS A 24 2.94 -0.38 -12.84
N LEU A 25 2.16 0.54 -13.38
CA LEU A 25 2.01 1.90 -12.85
C LEU A 25 1.38 1.91 -11.45
N GLN A 26 0.34 1.10 -11.22
CA GLN A 26 -0.29 0.98 -9.90
C GLN A 26 0.68 0.47 -8.85
N LEU A 27 1.40 -0.60 -9.14
CA LEU A 27 2.40 -1.16 -8.24
C LEU A 27 3.51 -0.16 -7.93
N PHE A 28 3.96 0.59 -8.93
CA PHE A 28 4.97 1.63 -8.74
C PHE A 28 4.46 2.77 -7.84
N MET A 29 3.22 3.22 -8.01
CA MET A 29 2.63 4.25 -7.15
C MET A 29 2.36 3.75 -5.73
N GLN A 30 1.94 2.49 -5.57
CA GLN A 30 1.81 1.85 -4.26
C GLN A 30 3.17 1.78 -3.54
N GLU A 31 4.22 1.43 -4.26
CA GLU A 31 5.59 1.42 -3.75
C GLU A 31 6.05 2.82 -3.31
N GLU A 32 5.74 3.85 -4.10
CA GLU A 32 6.05 5.24 -3.72
C GLU A 32 5.29 5.66 -2.46
N PHE A 33 4.04 5.24 -2.28
CA PHE A 33 3.30 5.45 -1.05
C PHE A 33 3.99 4.79 0.15
N LEU A 34 4.46 3.53 0.00
CA LEU A 34 5.22 2.84 1.04
C LEU A 34 6.55 3.55 1.36
N ARG A 35 7.21 4.13 0.36
CA ARG A 35 8.43 4.93 0.54
C ARG A 35 8.16 6.21 1.32
N LYS A 36 7.05 6.90 1.03
CA LYS A 36 6.58 8.05 1.80
C LYS A 36 6.26 7.66 3.25
N LEU A 37 5.56 6.56 3.46
CA LEU A 37 5.28 6.01 4.79
C LEU A 37 6.58 5.75 5.57
N SER A 38 7.53 5.06 4.96
CA SER A 38 8.84 4.74 5.55
C SER A 38 9.62 5.96 6.02
N LYS A 39 9.46 7.10 5.34
CA LYS A 39 10.17 8.36 5.64
C LYS A 39 9.35 9.34 6.48
N SER A 40 8.08 9.06 6.70
CA SER A 40 7.16 10.01 7.34
C SER A 40 7.32 10.11 8.86
N GLY A 41 7.90 9.11 9.50
CA GLY A 41 7.88 8.96 10.96
C GLY A 41 6.57 8.39 11.51
N TYR A 42 5.64 7.98 10.65
CA TYR A 42 4.35 7.38 11.00
C TYR A 42 4.27 5.87 10.68
N ASP A 43 5.37 5.27 10.26
CA ASP A 43 5.47 3.85 9.89
C ASP A 43 5.15 2.90 11.04
N ASP A 44 5.30 3.34 12.31
CA ASP A 44 4.92 2.56 13.49
C ASP A 44 3.40 2.35 13.63
N PHE A 45 2.60 3.19 13.01
CA PHE A 45 1.14 3.18 13.16
C PHE A 45 0.42 2.38 12.07
N LEU A 46 1.07 2.09 10.95
CA LEU A 46 0.49 1.36 9.83
C LEU A 46 1.28 0.09 9.54
N VAL A 47 0.61 -1.05 9.74
CA VAL A 47 1.20 -2.38 9.48
C VAL A 47 0.64 -2.91 8.18
N LEU A 48 1.49 -3.12 7.18
CA LEU A 48 1.08 -3.65 5.86
C LEU A 48 0.60 -5.09 5.98
N LYS A 49 -0.55 -5.37 5.36
CA LYS A 49 -1.16 -6.70 5.26
C LYS A 49 -1.75 -6.93 3.87
N GLY A 50 -2.45 -8.05 3.72
CA GLY A 50 -3.26 -8.30 2.53
C GLY A 50 -2.49 -8.61 1.25
N GLY A 51 -3.12 -8.33 0.12
CA GLY A 51 -2.66 -8.75 -1.19
C GLY A 51 -1.32 -8.16 -1.61
N LEU A 52 -1.07 -6.88 -1.35
CA LEU A 52 0.21 -6.25 -1.68
C LEU A 52 1.36 -6.87 -0.88
N PHE A 53 1.14 -7.17 0.40
CA PHE A 53 2.14 -7.84 1.22
C PHE A 53 2.48 -9.23 0.66
N ILE A 54 1.46 -10.03 0.30
CA ILE A 54 1.67 -11.36 -0.32
C ILE A 54 2.41 -11.22 -1.65
N TYR A 55 2.05 -10.23 -2.47
CA TYR A 55 2.71 -9.96 -3.75
C TYR A 55 4.20 -9.66 -3.57
N THR A 56 4.57 -8.89 -2.55
CA THR A 56 5.98 -8.60 -2.25
C THR A 56 6.75 -9.80 -1.71
N LEU A 57 6.08 -10.67 -0.92
CA LEU A 57 6.69 -11.90 -0.41
C LEU A 57 7.01 -12.92 -1.50
N THR A 58 6.20 -12.98 -2.55
CA THR A 58 6.38 -13.91 -3.67
C THR A 58 7.26 -13.36 -4.79
N ASN A 59 8.06 -12.32 -4.53
CA ASN A 59 8.86 -11.64 -5.54
C ASN A 59 8.06 -11.27 -6.80
N PHE A 60 6.82 -10.81 -6.58
CA PHE A 60 5.91 -10.37 -7.63
C PHE A 60 5.33 -11.49 -8.52
N GLU A 61 5.38 -12.74 -8.08
CA GLU A 61 4.83 -13.89 -8.82
C GLU A 61 3.34 -14.13 -8.56
N SER A 62 2.80 -13.59 -7.45
CA SER A 62 1.37 -13.70 -7.15
C SER A 62 0.55 -12.64 -7.90
N ARG A 63 -0.77 -12.72 -7.77
CA ARG A 63 -1.67 -11.73 -8.38
C ARG A 63 -1.41 -10.33 -7.83
N ALA A 64 -1.15 -9.36 -8.71
CA ALA A 64 -1.10 -7.95 -8.37
C ALA A 64 -2.46 -7.47 -7.80
N THR A 65 -2.41 -6.58 -6.83
CA THR A 65 -3.59 -6.01 -6.17
C THR A 65 -3.70 -4.51 -6.42
N ILE A 66 -4.94 -4.01 -6.45
CA ILE A 66 -5.24 -2.58 -6.59
C ILE A 66 -5.24 -1.89 -5.23
N ASP A 67 -5.54 -2.65 -4.17
CA ASP A 67 -5.73 -2.12 -2.82
C ASP A 67 -4.47 -2.34 -1.98
N VAL A 68 -4.13 -1.34 -1.18
CA VAL A 68 -3.08 -1.41 -0.16
C VAL A 68 -3.77 -1.51 1.19
N ASP A 69 -3.61 -2.62 1.87
CA ASP A 69 -4.26 -2.89 3.14
C ASP A 69 -3.31 -2.67 4.32
N PHE A 70 -3.75 -1.88 5.28
CA PHE A 70 -3.03 -1.68 6.54
C PHE A 70 -3.90 -2.01 7.74
N LEU A 71 -3.25 -2.37 8.83
CA LEU A 71 -3.82 -2.29 10.17
C LEU A 71 -3.31 -1.03 10.86
N LEU A 72 -4.22 -0.22 11.40
CA LEU A 72 -3.89 0.92 12.26
C LEU A 72 -3.60 0.43 13.68
N ARG A 73 -2.48 0.88 14.23
CA ARG A 73 -2.03 0.50 15.57
C ARG A 73 -1.50 1.70 16.35
N GLY A 74 -1.96 1.87 17.59
CA GLY A 74 -1.44 2.91 18.48
C GLY A 74 -1.72 4.34 18.03
N TYR A 75 -2.74 4.55 17.19
CA TYR A 75 -3.15 5.84 16.67
C TYR A 75 -4.68 5.98 16.73
N SER A 76 -5.18 7.22 16.82
CA SER A 76 -6.62 7.47 16.86
C SER A 76 -7.29 7.05 15.54
N ASN A 77 -8.38 6.27 15.66
CA ASN A 77 -9.13 5.73 14.54
C ASN A 77 -10.27 6.64 14.04
N SER A 78 -10.37 7.87 14.54
CA SER A 78 -11.35 8.80 13.99
C SER A 78 -11.01 9.12 12.53
N ILE A 79 -12.05 9.32 11.71
CA ILE A 79 -11.86 9.60 10.29
C ILE A 79 -11.00 10.85 10.05
N ASN A 80 -11.14 11.88 10.88
CA ASN A 80 -10.33 13.09 10.78
C ASN A 80 -8.86 12.83 11.10
N ASN A 81 -8.56 12.04 12.14
CA ASN A 81 -7.18 11.71 12.49
C ASN A 81 -6.51 10.82 11.43
N VAL A 82 -7.25 9.84 10.89
CA VAL A 82 -6.75 9.00 9.80
C VAL A 82 -6.52 9.82 8.53
N LYS A 83 -7.41 10.77 8.21
CA LYS A 83 -7.22 11.71 7.11
C LYS A 83 -5.95 12.52 7.29
N ASP A 84 -5.73 13.10 8.46
CA ASP A 84 -4.52 13.88 8.76
C ASP A 84 -3.26 13.02 8.66
N LEU A 85 -3.32 11.78 9.14
CA LEU A 85 -2.22 10.82 9.04
C LEU A 85 -1.85 10.54 7.56
N ILE A 86 -2.84 10.21 6.74
CA ILE A 86 -2.63 9.94 5.31
C ILE A 86 -2.09 11.17 4.59
N CYS A 87 -2.64 12.36 4.85
CA CYS A 87 -2.15 13.60 4.26
C CYS A 87 -0.66 13.85 4.61
N LYS A 88 -0.28 13.68 5.87
CA LYS A 88 1.12 13.80 6.31
C LYS A 88 2.04 12.79 5.62
N ILE A 89 1.57 11.57 5.41
CA ILE A 89 2.34 10.55 4.69
C ILE A 89 2.53 10.96 3.23
N ILE A 90 1.46 11.31 2.51
CA ILE A 90 1.57 11.66 1.07
C ILE A 90 2.35 12.95 0.83
N ASP A 91 2.40 13.86 1.80
CA ASP A 91 3.19 15.10 1.73
C ASP A 91 4.67 14.89 2.06
N THR A 92 5.05 13.70 2.55
CA THR A 92 6.44 13.41 2.89
C THR A 92 7.32 13.34 1.65
N PRO A 93 8.42 14.11 1.60
CA PRO A 93 9.34 14.08 0.46
C PRO A 93 10.13 12.77 0.42
N THR A 94 10.31 12.23 -0.78
CA THR A 94 11.10 11.01 -1.02
C THR A 94 12.33 11.26 -1.90
N GLY A 95 12.46 12.48 -2.42
CA GLY A 95 13.44 12.81 -3.46
C GLY A 95 12.91 12.59 -4.88
N ASN A 96 11.70 12.06 -5.03
CA ASN A 96 11.03 11.84 -6.31
C ASN A 96 10.02 12.98 -6.59
N ASP A 97 10.50 14.23 -6.66
CA ASP A 97 9.66 15.44 -6.71
C ASP A 97 8.77 15.53 -7.97
N TYR A 98 9.00 14.68 -8.95
CA TYR A 98 8.18 14.55 -10.17
C TYR A 98 6.98 13.60 -9.98
N ILE A 99 6.82 13.03 -8.79
CA ILE A 99 5.65 12.20 -8.40
C ILE A 99 4.84 12.97 -7.37
N ASP A 100 3.58 13.23 -7.70
CA ASP A 100 2.62 13.87 -6.82
C ASP A 100 1.55 12.87 -6.39
N MET A 101 1.03 13.02 -5.16
CA MET A 101 -0.05 12.19 -4.62
C MET A 101 -1.11 13.05 -3.96
N THR A 102 -2.37 12.74 -4.23
CA THR A 102 -3.51 13.35 -3.55
C THR A 102 -4.48 12.29 -3.05
N ALA A 103 -5.03 12.49 -1.85
CA ALA A 103 -6.09 11.64 -1.33
C ALA A 103 -7.46 12.19 -1.72
N LYS A 104 -8.39 11.30 -2.10
CA LYS A 104 -9.76 11.64 -2.45
C LYS A 104 -10.74 10.77 -1.67
N GLY A 105 -11.63 11.44 -0.94
CA GLY A 105 -12.65 10.77 -0.16
C GLY A 105 -12.06 9.96 0.99
N PHE A 106 -12.70 10.02 2.14
CA PHE A 106 -12.42 9.15 3.27
C PHE A 106 -13.75 8.60 3.72
N GLU A 107 -13.93 7.30 3.59
CA GLU A 107 -15.19 6.62 3.86
C GLU A 107 -14.98 5.55 4.91
N GLU A 108 -15.92 5.45 5.84
CA GLU A 108 -15.96 4.32 6.77
C GLU A 108 -16.39 3.06 6.01
N ILE A 109 -15.60 2.01 6.15
CA ILE A 109 -15.98 0.68 5.63
C ILE A 109 -17.10 0.16 6.52
N SER A 110 -18.26 -0.14 5.92
CA SER A 110 -19.52 -0.46 6.57
C SER A 110 -19.42 -1.43 7.76
N PRO A 111 -20.17 -1.16 8.86
CA PRO A 111 -20.17 -1.98 10.08
C PRO A 111 -20.70 -3.43 9.89
N GLN A 112 -21.31 -3.75 8.76
CA GLN A 112 -21.77 -5.11 8.45
C GLN A 112 -20.62 -6.06 8.09
N ARG A 113 -19.44 -5.55 7.82
CA ARG A 113 -18.24 -6.36 7.73
C ARG A 113 -17.62 -6.49 9.13
N LYS A 114 -17.14 -7.66 9.46
CA LYS A 114 -16.55 -8.05 10.75
C LYS A 114 -15.41 -7.13 11.23
N TYR A 115 -14.95 -6.20 10.39
CA TYR A 115 -13.88 -5.26 10.66
C TYR A 115 -14.33 -3.85 10.26
N HIS A 116 -14.28 -2.93 11.21
CA HIS A 116 -14.37 -1.51 10.94
C HIS A 116 -13.11 -1.05 10.24
N GLY A 117 -13.23 -0.13 9.33
CA GLY A 117 -12.09 0.41 8.61
C GLY A 117 -12.41 1.75 7.96
N ILE A 118 -11.38 2.37 7.42
CA ILE A 118 -11.46 3.61 6.65
C ILE A 118 -10.79 3.36 5.32
N SER A 119 -11.49 3.68 4.23
CA SER A 119 -10.97 3.59 2.88
C SER A 119 -10.77 4.97 2.29
N THR A 120 -9.68 5.16 1.56
CA THR A 120 -9.44 6.36 0.76
C THR A 120 -8.83 6.00 -0.58
N GLN A 121 -9.19 6.75 -1.62
CA GLN A 121 -8.54 6.65 -2.92
C GLN A 121 -7.35 7.62 -2.98
N ILE A 122 -6.18 7.10 -3.29
CA ILE A 122 -5.00 7.90 -3.63
C ILE A 122 -4.88 8.00 -5.14
N ILE A 123 -4.56 9.20 -5.63
CA ILE A 123 -4.25 9.43 -7.03
C ILE A 123 -2.79 9.86 -7.12
N GLY A 124 -1.95 8.94 -7.61
CA GLY A 124 -0.59 9.26 -8.00
C GLY A 124 -0.54 9.93 -9.37
N ARG A 125 0.34 10.89 -9.54
CA ARG A 125 0.58 11.57 -10.82
C ARG A 125 2.07 11.60 -11.13
N ILE A 126 2.36 11.32 -12.38
CA ILE A 126 3.68 11.51 -12.97
C ILE A 126 3.47 12.09 -14.37
N LYS A 127 3.89 13.34 -14.60
CA LYS A 127 3.53 14.11 -15.80
C LYS A 127 2.00 14.12 -16.01
N ASN A 128 1.53 13.69 -17.15
CA ASN A 128 0.10 13.64 -17.51
C ASN A 128 -0.56 12.29 -17.13
N VAL A 129 0.19 11.37 -16.56
CA VAL A 129 -0.32 10.06 -16.18
C VAL A 129 -0.92 10.11 -14.78
N ARG A 130 -2.18 9.67 -14.66
CA ARG A 130 -2.91 9.55 -13.38
C ARG A 130 -3.09 8.09 -13.05
N VAL A 131 -2.77 7.71 -11.84
CA VAL A 131 -2.80 6.32 -11.36
C VAL A 131 -3.57 6.26 -10.05
N PRO A 132 -4.84 5.87 -10.07
CA PRO A 132 -5.61 5.67 -8.85
C PRO A 132 -5.29 4.32 -8.21
N PHE A 133 -5.26 4.29 -6.89
CA PHE A 133 -5.27 3.07 -6.08
C PHE A 133 -5.95 3.35 -4.73
N ASN A 134 -6.43 2.32 -4.06
CA ASN A 134 -7.08 2.47 -2.76
C ASN A 134 -6.12 2.14 -1.62
N VAL A 135 -6.29 2.84 -0.51
CA VAL A 135 -5.66 2.53 0.78
C VAL A 135 -6.78 2.22 1.77
N ASP A 136 -6.80 0.98 2.24
CA ASP A 136 -7.77 0.48 3.21
C ASP A 136 -7.08 0.28 4.56
N ILE A 137 -7.62 0.95 5.58
CA ILE A 137 -7.06 0.95 6.92
C ILE A 137 -8.05 0.26 7.84
N GLY A 138 -7.70 -0.96 8.27
CA GLY A 138 -8.46 -1.68 9.29
C GLY A 138 -8.24 -1.03 10.65
N VAL A 139 -9.34 -0.82 11.38
CA VAL A 139 -9.34 -0.32 12.75
C VAL A 139 -10.07 -1.32 13.64
N GLY A 140 -9.51 -1.67 14.79
CA GLY A 140 -10.13 -2.61 15.73
C GLY A 140 -9.10 -3.31 16.62
N ASP A 141 -9.60 -3.99 17.63
CA ASP A 141 -8.79 -4.71 18.63
C ASP A 141 -8.22 -6.04 18.13
N VAL A 142 -7.79 -6.07 16.88
CA VAL A 142 -7.11 -7.27 16.38
C VAL A 142 -5.74 -7.32 17.03
N ILE A 143 -5.55 -8.30 17.93
CA ILE A 143 -4.22 -8.62 18.45
C ILE A 143 -3.40 -9.12 17.29
N VAL A 144 -2.60 -8.23 16.74
CA VAL A 144 -1.63 -8.61 15.72
C VAL A 144 -0.49 -9.30 16.44
N PRO A 145 -0.18 -10.55 16.10
CA PRO A 145 1.10 -11.11 16.46
C PRO A 145 2.20 -10.15 15.99
N LYS A 146 3.33 -10.17 16.63
CA LYS A 146 4.44 -9.24 16.45
C LYS A 146 4.63 -8.81 14.99
N ALA A 147 4.42 -7.50 14.71
CA ALA A 147 4.73 -6.94 13.41
C ALA A 147 6.24 -7.04 13.13
N GLU A 148 6.59 -7.33 11.90
CA GLU A 148 7.97 -7.46 11.45
C GLU A 148 8.36 -6.28 10.57
N GLN A 149 9.59 -5.81 10.72
CA GLN A 149 10.13 -4.79 9.83
C GLN A 149 10.71 -5.46 8.59
N ARG A 150 10.26 -5.05 7.40
CA ARG A 150 10.67 -5.63 6.13
C ARG A 150 11.07 -4.58 5.12
N LYS A 151 12.11 -4.90 4.36
CA LYS A 151 12.49 -4.18 3.16
C LYS A 151 11.64 -4.68 1.99
N ILE A 152 10.94 -3.77 1.33
CA ILE A 152 10.07 -4.08 0.19
C ILE A 152 10.86 -3.93 -1.10
N ASN A 153 10.88 -4.98 -1.93
CA ASN A 153 11.54 -4.94 -3.23
C ASN A 153 10.90 -3.91 -4.16
N THR A 154 11.73 -3.22 -4.94
CA THR A 154 11.30 -2.14 -5.84
C THR A 154 10.95 -2.65 -7.23
N GLN A 155 10.02 -1.95 -7.91
CA GLN A 155 9.69 -2.21 -9.32
C GLN A 155 10.85 -1.87 -10.25
N LEU A 156 11.58 -0.82 -9.92
CA LEU A 156 12.75 -0.38 -10.66
C LEU A 156 13.98 -0.34 -9.72
N PRO A 157 15.14 -0.83 -10.18
CA PRO A 157 16.33 -0.97 -9.32
C PRO A 157 16.93 0.37 -8.86
N ASP A 158 16.62 1.46 -9.57
CA ASP A 158 17.15 2.80 -9.26
C ASP A 158 16.44 3.48 -8.08
N PHE A 159 15.39 2.85 -7.54
CA PHE A 159 14.62 3.42 -6.44
C PHE A 159 15.02 2.82 -5.09
N GLU A 160 15.03 3.67 -4.08
CA GLU A 160 15.24 3.23 -2.71
C GLU A 160 14.11 2.32 -2.24
N ALA A 161 14.47 1.15 -1.73
CA ALA A 161 13.50 0.21 -1.21
C ALA A 161 12.96 0.69 0.14
N PRO A 162 11.63 0.82 0.30
CA PRO A 162 11.05 1.19 1.58
C PRO A 162 11.23 0.08 2.62
N VAL A 163 11.42 0.48 3.88
CA VAL A 163 11.45 -0.42 5.04
C VAL A 163 10.25 -0.06 5.91
N ILE A 164 9.31 -0.98 6.04
CA ILE A 164 8.04 -0.76 6.73
C ILE A 164 7.69 -1.94 7.63
N LYS A 165 6.73 -1.73 8.53
CA LYS A 165 6.15 -2.81 9.33
C LYS A 165 5.12 -3.59 8.52
N THR A 166 5.19 -4.91 8.63
CA THR A 166 4.29 -5.84 7.95
C THR A 166 3.76 -6.88 8.93
N TYR A 167 2.68 -7.56 8.55
CA TYR A 167 2.26 -8.77 9.23
C TYR A 167 3.38 -9.81 9.21
N SER A 168 3.39 -10.71 10.22
CA SER A 168 4.16 -11.94 10.14
C SER A 168 3.56 -12.90 9.10
N LEU A 169 4.35 -13.85 8.64
CA LEU A 169 3.87 -14.92 7.76
C LEU A 169 2.74 -15.72 8.41
N GLU A 170 2.90 -16.03 9.68
CA GLU A 170 1.92 -16.78 10.48
C GLU A 170 0.58 -16.07 10.55
N SER A 171 0.59 -14.75 10.79
CA SER A 171 -0.63 -13.92 10.81
C SER A 171 -1.31 -13.87 9.46
N THR A 172 -0.54 -13.77 8.40
CA THR A 172 -1.04 -13.74 7.02
C THR A 172 -1.72 -15.06 6.65
N ILE A 173 -1.11 -16.17 7.02
CA ILE A 173 -1.67 -17.50 6.81
C ILE A 173 -2.96 -17.66 7.62
N ALA A 174 -2.97 -17.27 8.90
CA ALA A 174 -4.14 -17.37 9.77
C ALA A 174 -5.32 -16.56 9.23
N GLU A 175 -5.12 -15.31 8.78
CA GLU A 175 -6.19 -14.51 8.16
C GLU A 175 -6.74 -15.15 6.89
N LYS A 176 -5.87 -15.72 6.05
CA LYS A 176 -6.32 -16.40 4.82
C LYS A 176 -7.13 -17.66 5.13
N PHE A 177 -6.74 -18.44 6.10
CA PHE A 177 -7.51 -19.61 6.54
C PHE A 177 -8.86 -19.21 7.10
N ASP A 178 -8.94 -18.20 7.97
CA ASP A 178 -10.20 -17.70 8.53
C ASP A 178 -11.15 -17.22 7.42
N ALA A 179 -10.63 -16.47 6.44
CA ALA A 179 -11.42 -16.00 5.28
C ALA A 179 -11.94 -17.15 4.40
N ILE A 180 -11.20 -18.26 4.30
CA ILE A 180 -11.64 -19.44 3.55
C ILE A 180 -12.75 -20.15 4.33
N LEU A 181 -12.55 -20.40 5.64
CA LEU A 181 -13.55 -21.09 6.48
C LEU A 181 -14.90 -20.35 6.49
N GLN A 182 -14.89 -19.02 6.59
CA GLN A 182 -16.11 -18.21 6.59
C GLN A 182 -16.90 -18.24 5.25
N ARG A 183 -16.28 -18.67 4.15
CA ARG A 183 -16.98 -18.83 2.86
C ARG A 183 -17.77 -20.14 2.75
N PHE A 184 -17.52 -21.06 3.68
CA PHE A 184 -18.18 -22.38 3.72
C PHE A 184 -19.28 -22.47 4.80
N GLU A 185 -19.50 -21.42 5.59
CA GLU A 185 -20.61 -21.23 6.51
C GLU A 185 -21.73 -20.40 5.85
#